data_00b7f51eee216f178ca636f778efb68d
#
_entry.id   00b7f51eee216f178ca636f778efb68d
#
_cell.length_a   1.000
_cell.length_b   1.000
_cell.length_c   1.000
_cell.angle_alpha   90.00
_cell.angle_beta   90.00
_cell.angle_gamma   90.00
#
_symmetry.space_group_name_H-M   'P 1'
#
loop_
_entity.id
_entity.type
_entity.pdbx_description
1 polymer ?
#
loop_
_entity_poly.entity_id
_entity_poly.type
_entity_poly.pdbx_seq_one_letter_code
_entity_poly.pdbx_strand_id
1 'polypeptide(L)'
;MPLTMGYYNREDLPFYYALADAFTVCDQNFCSSLTGTTPNRLYLWTGKTRHDDQTVAVVRNDEADYDTEASWKTFPERLEENNISWKIYQNEISVGVGFEGEEDAWLSNFTDNAIEFFKQYNVRYLPAHMRYLPKKIEWLRSEIKKGEEKSKTLSEGEELTR
;
A
#
# COMPACT_ATOMS: atom_id res chain seq x y z
N MET A 1 -10.22 -26.03 -14.81
CA MET A 1 -8.80 -25.84 -14.44
C MET A 1 -8.46 -26.74 -13.28
N PRO A 2 -7.60 -27.77 -13.44
CA PRO A 2 -7.33 -28.72 -12.36
C PRO A 2 -6.66 -28.10 -11.11
N LEU A 3 -5.89 -27.02 -11.29
CA LEU A 3 -5.22 -26.31 -10.18
C LEU A 3 -6.16 -25.54 -9.25
N THR A 4 -7.40 -25.28 -9.64
CA THR A 4 -8.38 -24.60 -8.81
C THR A 4 -8.80 -25.43 -7.59
N MET A 5 -8.61 -26.75 -7.66
CA MET A 5 -8.89 -27.70 -6.58
C MET A 5 -7.65 -28.13 -5.81
N GLY A 6 -6.49 -27.53 -6.13
CA GLY A 6 -5.25 -27.78 -5.41
C GLY A 6 -5.29 -27.19 -4.00
N TYR A 7 -4.69 -27.89 -3.04
CA TYR A 7 -4.50 -27.41 -1.67
C TYR A 7 -3.18 -27.96 -1.11
N TYR A 8 -2.68 -27.30 -0.09
CA TYR A 8 -1.50 -27.71 0.64
C TYR A 8 -1.86 -28.51 1.88
N ASN A 9 -1.11 -29.57 2.15
CA ASN A 9 -1.28 -30.40 3.32
C ASN A 9 -0.18 -30.16 4.38
N ARG A 10 -0.19 -30.93 5.47
CA ARG A 10 0.78 -30.78 6.58
C ARG A 10 2.23 -31.05 6.19
N GLU A 11 2.47 -31.85 5.20
CA GLU A 11 3.83 -32.16 4.69
C GLU A 11 4.35 -30.98 3.84
N ASP A 12 3.45 -30.32 3.09
CA ASP A 12 3.81 -29.16 2.26
C ASP A 12 4.10 -27.91 3.09
N LEU A 13 3.32 -27.67 4.16
CA LEU A 13 3.39 -26.44 4.98
C LEU A 13 3.51 -26.76 6.49
N PRO A 14 4.55 -27.47 6.94
CA PRO A 14 4.64 -27.94 8.33
C PRO A 14 4.64 -26.81 9.36
N PHE A 15 5.29 -25.68 9.08
CA PHE A 15 5.33 -24.52 9.98
C PHE A 15 3.95 -23.90 10.20
N TYR A 16 3.21 -23.67 9.12
CA TYR A 16 1.87 -23.05 9.23
C TYR A 16 0.85 -23.94 9.94
N TYR A 17 0.92 -25.24 9.72
CA TYR A 17 0.09 -26.19 10.45
C TYR A 17 0.45 -26.27 11.94
N ALA A 18 1.73 -26.25 12.27
CA ALA A 18 2.17 -26.19 13.68
C ALA A 18 1.68 -24.91 14.36
N LEU A 19 1.73 -23.76 13.65
CA LEU A 19 1.22 -22.50 14.13
C LEU A 19 -0.32 -22.55 14.37
N ALA A 20 -1.06 -23.10 13.42
CA ALA A 20 -2.50 -23.28 13.54
C ALA A 20 -2.91 -24.22 14.69
N ASP A 21 -2.13 -25.28 14.94
CA ASP A 21 -2.36 -26.22 16.05
C ASP A 21 -2.04 -25.60 17.41
N ALA A 22 -1.08 -24.66 17.48
CA ALA A 22 -0.63 -24.01 18.70
C ALA A 22 -1.47 -22.78 19.09
N PHE A 23 -2.17 -22.16 18.15
CA PHE A 23 -2.90 -20.90 18.34
C PHE A 23 -4.34 -21.01 17.83
N THR A 24 -5.08 -19.92 17.96
CA THR A 24 -6.47 -19.86 17.51
C THR A 24 -6.55 -19.49 16.03
N VAL A 25 -7.25 -20.32 15.26
CA VAL A 25 -7.62 -20.01 13.86
C VAL A 25 -9.00 -19.37 13.85
N CYS A 26 -9.09 -18.17 13.27
CA CYS A 26 -10.33 -17.42 13.17
C CYS A 26 -11.07 -17.80 11.88
N ASP A 27 -11.86 -18.85 11.91
CA ASP A 27 -12.62 -19.39 10.77
C ASP A 27 -13.95 -18.67 10.50
N GLN A 28 -14.38 -17.79 11.41
CA GLN A 28 -15.57 -16.95 11.29
C GLN A 28 -15.26 -15.46 11.27
N ASN A 29 -14.07 -15.10 10.83
CA ASN A 29 -13.67 -13.71 10.66
C ASN A 29 -13.90 -13.28 9.20
N PHE A 30 -14.94 -12.48 8.99
CA PHE A 30 -15.36 -12.03 7.66
C PHE A 30 -14.92 -10.60 7.40
N CYS A 31 -14.73 -10.25 6.12
CA CYS A 31 -14.54 -8.88 5.70
C CYS A 31 -15.80 -8.02 5.97
N SER A 32 -15.63 -6.73 6.14
CA SER A 32 -16.71 -5.78 6.41
C SER A 32 -17.60 -5.55 5.19
N SER A 33 -17.06 -5.74 3.99
CA SER A 33 -17.80 -5.60 2.73
C SER A 33 -17.26 -6.55 1.66
N LEU A 34 -18.10 -6.95 0.73
CA LEU A 34 -17.73 -7.77 -0.44
C LEU A 34 -17.11 -6.88 -1.53
N THR A 35 -16.02 -6.20 -1.17
CA THR A 35 -15.28 -5.26 -2.02
C THR A 35 -13.79 -5.58 -1.98
N GLY A 36 -12.95 -4.64 -2.44
CA GLY A 36 -11.50 -4.81 -2.46
C GLY A 36 -10.81 -4.64 -1.10
N THR A 37 -9.49 -4.69 -1.12
CA THR A 37 -8.62 -4.57 0.05
C THR A 37 -8.73 -3.18 0.69
N THR A 38 -8.61 -2.10 -0.08
CA THR A 38 -8.65 -0.73 0.43
C THR A 38 -9.95 -0.41 1.15
N PRO A 39 -11.17 -0.68 0.60
CA PRO A 39 -12.40 -0.44 1.32
C PRO A 39 -12.48 -1.20 2.66
N ASN A 40 -12.05 -2.45 2.72
CA ASN A 40 -12.04 -3.22 3.96
C ASN A 40 -11.05 -2.68 4.99
N ARG A 41 -9.91 -2.15 4.56
CA ARG A 41 -8.95 -1.46 5.43
C ARG A 41 -9.49 -0.11 5.92
N LEU A 42 -10.25 0.62 5.11
CA LEU A 42 -10.96 1.82 5.56
C LEU A 42 -11.97 1.48 6.65
N TYR A 43 -12.71 0.39 6.53
CA TYR A 43 -13.58 -0.11 7.61
C TYR A 43 -12.79 -0.40 8.89
N LEU A 44 -11.65 -1.07 8.79
CA LEU A 44 -10.78 -1.34 9.94
C LEU A 44 -10.39 -0.05 10.69
N TRP A 45 -9.99 0.98 9.94
CA TRP A 45 -9.49 2.21 10.52
C TRP A 45 -10.59 3.19 10.96
N THR A 46 -11.80 3.10 10.43
CA THR A 46 -12.81 4.16 10.62
C THR A 46 -14.22 3.66 10.83
N GLY A 47 -14.51 2.39 10.57
CA GLY A 47 -15.88 1.84 10.58
C GLY A 47 -16.73 2.25 9.38
N LYS A 48 -16.16 2.94 8.37
CA LYS A 48 -16.90 3.42 7.19
C LYS A 48 -15.98 3.60 5.97
N THR A 49 -16.58 3.74 4.79
CA THR A 49 -15.87 3.93 3.52
C THR A 49 -16.22 5.23 2.81
N ARG A 50 -16.81 6.19 3.52
CA ARG A 50 -17.15 7.53 3.01
C ARG A 50 -17.09 8.57 4.11
N HIS A 51 -16.92 9.82 3.73
CA HIS A 51 -16.88 10.93 4.69
C HIS A 51 -18.23 11.10 5.40
N ASP A 52 -19.30 11.22 4.64
CA ASP A 52 -20.69 11.41 5.08
C ASP A 52 -21.67 10.77 4.10
N ASP A 53 -22.95 10.93 4.34
CA ASP A 53 -23.99 10.32 3.52
C ASP A 53 -24.17 10.98 2.15
N GLN A 54 -23.57 12.12 1.91
CA GLN A 54 -23.61 12.83 0.63
C GLN A 54 -22.45 12.46 -0.28
N THR A 55 -21.39 11.83 0.26
CA THR A 55 -20.22 11.43 -0.50
C THR A 55 -20.34 9.99 -1.02
N VAL A 56 -19.76 9.73 -2.17
CA VAL A 56 -19.67 8.39 -2.75
C VAL A 56 -18.81 7.50 -1.86
N ALA A 57 -19.28 6.28 -1.61
CA ALA A 57 -18.51 5.31 -0.83
C ALA A 57 -17.33 4.77 -1.65
N VAL A 58 -16.18 4.62 -1.02
CA VAL A 58 -15.02 3.93 -1.60
C VAL A 58 -15.34 2.43 -1.63
N VAL A 59 -15.40 1.86 -2.82
CA VAL A 59 -15.71 0.44 -3.06
C VAL A 59 -14.63 -0.28 -3.87
N ARG A 60 -13.71 0.45 -4.47
CA ARG A 60 -12.57 -0.06 -5.24
C ARG A 60 -11.25 0.38 -4.62
N ASN A 61 -10.18 -0.36 -4.91
CA ASN A 61 -8.86 -0.07 -4.35
C ASN A 61 -8.26 1.24 -4.84
N ASP A 62 -8.60 1.68 -6.05
CA ASP A 62 -8.11 2.89 -6.69
C ASP A 62 -8.91 4.17 -6.35
N GLU A 63 -9.92 4.06 -5.52
CA GLU A 63 -10.76 5.19 -5.11
C GLU A 63 -10.26 5.89 -3.81
N ALA A 64 -9.30 5.29 -3.12
CA ALA A 64 -8.56 5.94 -2.05
C ALA A 64 -7.08 5.55 -2.15
N ASP A 65 -6.23 6.55 -2.28
CA ASP A 65 -4.79 6.41 -2.50
C ASP A 65 -4.10 7.70 -2.07
N TYR A 66 -2.78 7.80 -2.23
CA TYR A 66 -1.99 9.01 -1.95
C TYR A 66 -2.42 10.25 -2.74
N ASP A 67 -3.00 10.06 -3.91
CA ASP A 67 -3.51 11.14 -4.76
C ASP A 67 -5.01 11.38 -4.58
N THR A 68 -5.72 10.44 -3.96
CA THR A 68 -7.15 10.51 -3.66
C THR A 68 -7.37 10.30 -2.16
N GLU A 69 -6.85 11.23 -1.38
CA GLU A 69 -6.76 11.10 0.08
C GLU A 69 -8.15 11.09 0.76
N ALA A 70 -8.33 10.14 1.67
CA ALA A 70 -9.42 10.17 2.63
C ALA A 70 -9.16 11.24 3.70
N SER A 71 -10.21 11.82 4.25
CA SER A 71 -10.08 12.95 5.19
C SER A 71 -10.96 12.87 6.44
N TRP A 72 -11.74 11.81 6.57
CA TRP A 72 -12.61 11.66 7.75
C TRP A 72 -11.84 11.02 8.93
N LYS A 73 -12.44 11.14 10.11
CA LYS A 73 -11.83 10.77 11.36
C LYS A 73 -11.57 9.28 11.49
N THR A 74 -10.36 8.94 11.91
CA THR A 74 -9.90 7.57 12.10
C THR A 74 -10.01 7.11 13.56
N PHE A 75 -9.89 5.81 13.79
CA PHE A 75 -9.88 5.24 15.14
C PHE A 75 -8.66 5.66 15.97
N PRO A 76 -7.44 5.72 15.43
CA PRO A 76 -6.30 6.29 16.16
C PRO A 76 -6.52 7.70 16.69
N GLU A 77 -7.19 8.59 15.93
CA GLU A 77 -7.53 9.93 16.43
C GLU A 77 -8.49 9.87 17.62
N ARG A 78 -9.41 8.89 17.63
CA ARG A 78 -10.30 8.68 18.78
C ARG A 78 -9.55 8.16 20.01
N LEU A 79 -8.52 7.36 19.82
CA LEU A 79 -7.64 6.91 20.89
C LEU A 79 -6.87 8.09 21.51
N GLU A 80 -6.30 8.96 20.66
CA GLU A 80 -5.63 10.19 21.11
C GLU A 80 -6.57 11.09 21.93
N GLU A 81 -7.78 11.32 21.47
CA GLU A 81 -8.80 12.13 22.17
C GLU A 81 -9.15 11.57 23.54
N ASN A 82 -8.96 10.28 23.75
CA ASN A 82 -9.23 9.62 25.03
C ASN A 82 -7.95 9.30 25.82
N ASN A 83 -6.81 9.86 25.41
CA ASN A 83 -5.49 9.61 26.04
C ASN A 83 -5.11 8.12 26.08
N ILE A 84 -5.52 7.35 25.10
CA ILE A 84 -5.16 5.94 24.94
C ILE A 84 -3.98 5.85 23.98
N SER A 85 -2.85 5.34 24.46
CA SER A 85 -1.66 5.14 23.64
C SER A 85 -1.91 4.07 22.56
N TRP A 86 -1.39 4.31 21.37
CA TRP A 86 -1.46 3.37 20.25
C TRP A 86 -0.16 3.37 19.47
N LYS A 87 0.06 2.34 18.67
CA LYS A 87 1.24 2.23 17.81
C LYS A 87 0.93 1.34 16.62
N ILE A 88 1.41 1.72 15.46
CA ILE A 88 1.40 0.90 14.24
C ILE A 88 2.76 0.25 14.09
N TYR A 89 2.77 -1.06 13.86
CA TYR A 89 3.95 -1.82 13.49
C TYR A 89 3.79 -2.25 12.04
N GLN A 90 4.71 -1.83 11.20
CA GLN A 90 4.79 -2.26 9.80
C GLN A 90 6.25 -2.54 9.45
N ASN A 91 6.49 -3.50 8.59
CA ASN A 91 7.80 -3.93 8.17
C ASN A 91 8.23 -3.32 6.84
N GLU A 92 7.37 -2.51 6.23
CA GLU A 92 7.64 -1.89 4.95
C GLU A 92 7.21 -0.43 4.93
N ILE A 93 7.64 0.26 3.90
CA ILE A 93 7.34 1.67 3.65
C ILE A 93 6.79 1.79 2.24
N SER A 94 5.57 2.29 2.11
CA SER A 94 4.84 2.43 0.84
C SER A 94 5.41 3.53 -0.07
N VAL A 95 6.24 4.41 0.45
CA VAL A 95 6.93 5.46 -0.32
C VAL A 95 8.40 5.13 -0.50
N GLY A 96 8.96 5.47 -1.66
CA GLY A 96 10.36 5.19 -1.97
C GLY A 96 11.32 5.81 -0.97
N VAL A 97 12.21 4.99 -0.41
CA VAL A 97 13.24 5.38 0.55
C VAL A 97 14.66 5.04 0.07
N GLY A 98 14.78 4.52 -1.15
CA GLY A 98 16.04 4.21 -1.79
C GLY A 98 16.52 2.78 -1.62
N PHE A 99 15.63 1.85 -1.28
CA PHE A 99 15.92 0.43 -1.37
C PHE A 99 15.99 -0.01 -2.84
N GLU A 100 16.79 -1.00 -3.14
CA GLU A 100 17.00 -1.52 -4.50
C GLU A 100 17.17 -3.05 -4.47
N GLY A 101 16.77 -3.70 -5.56
CA GLY A 101 16.98 -5.13 -5.77
C GLY A 101 16.26 -6.00 -4.75
N GLU A 102 17.01 -6.90 -4.09
CA GLU A 102 16.45 -7.87 -3.15
C GLU A 102 15.91 -7.22 -1.87
N GLU A 103 16.56 -6.16 -1.38
CA GLU A 103 16.11 -5.41 -0.21
C GLU A 103 14.75 -4.75 -0.47
N ASP A 104 14.60 -4.13 -1.63
CA ASP A 104 13.31 -3.56 -2.04
C ASP A 104 12.24 -4.65 -2.19
N ALA A 105 12.55 -5.76 -2.81
CA ALA A 105 11.64 -6.89 -2.98
C ALA A 105 11.17 -7.51 -1.65
N TRP A 106 12.02 -7.50 -0.62
CA TRP A 106 11.67 -7.99 0.72
C TRP A 106 10.81 -7.01 1.52
N LEU A 107 11.00 -5.71 1.31
CA LEU A 107 10.38 -4.64 2.08
C LEU A 107 9.23 -3.96 1.33
N SER A 108 9.13 -4.16 0.03
CA SER A 108 7.97 -3.74 -0.77
C SER A 108 6.89 -4.80 -0.67
N ASN A 109 5.70 -4.37 -0.40
CA ASN A 109 4.56 -5.27 -0.37
C ASN A 109 3.38 -4.64 -1.10
N PHE A 110 2.39 -5.46 -1.34
CA PHE A 110 1.19 -5.02 -2.02
C PHE A 110 0.29 -4.27 -1.05
N THR A 111 0.13 -3.00 -1.28
CA THR A 111 -0.86 -2.13 -0.62
C THR A 111 -0.86 -2.22 0.91
N ASP A 112 -0.11 -1.71 1.42
CA ASP A 112 0.52 -1.51 2.62
C ASP A 112 -0.35 -1.01 3.77
N ASN A 113 -0.12 0.10 4.29
CA ASN A 113 -0.88 0.61 5.41
C ASN A 113 -1.91 1.64 4.92
N ALA A 114 -3.15 1.25 4.69
CA ALA A 114 -4.19 2.14 4.16
C ALA A 114 -4.51 3.34 5.07
N ILE A 115 -3.98 3.43 6.29
CA ILE A 115 -4.05 4.64 7.11
C ILE A 115 -3.23 5.78 6.47
N GLU A 116 -2.23 5.44 5.68
CA GLU A 116 -1.39 6.40 4.95
C GLU A 116 -2.15 7.13 3.85
N PHE A 117 -3.29 6.60 3.42
CA PHE A 117 -4.20 7.25 2.48
C PHE A 117 -5.05 8.35 3.13
N PHE A 118 -4.99 8.47 4.44
CA PHE A 118 -5.64 9.58 5.13
C PHE A 118 -4.73 10.80 5.20
N LYS A 119 -5.26 11.96 4.83
CA LYS A 119 -4.54 13.23 4.77
C LYS A 119 -3.75 13.55 6.04
N GLN A 120 -4.27 13.19 7.22
CA GLN A 120 -3.63 13.43 8.51
C GLN A 120 -2.44 12.52 8.81
N TYR A 121 -2.24 11.45 8.04
CA TYR A 121 -1.12 10.49 8.20
C TYR A 121 -0.21 10.45 6.98
N ASN A 122 0.09 11.58 6.39
CA ASN A 122 0.84 11.64 5.15
C ASN A 122 2.30 11.21 5.31
N VAL A 123 2.62 9.99 4.90
CA VAL A 123 3.96 9.38 5.00
C VAL A 123 5.01 10.02 4.11
N ARG A 124 4.60 10.84 3.14
CA ARG A 124 5.55 11.64 2.32
C ARG A 124 6.47 12.53 3.15
N TYR A 125 6.12 12.78 4.41
CA TYR A 125 6.95 13.49 5.37
C TYR A 125 7.85 12.59 6.23
N LEU A 126 7.88 11.27 6.00
CA LEU A 126 8.82 10.39 6.69
C LEU A 126 10.28 10.84 6.46
N PRO A 127 11.09 10.94 7.52
CA PRO A 127 12.47 11.41 7.39
C PRO A 127 13.32 10.59 6.41
N ALA A 128 13.06 9.28 6.28
CA ALA A 128 13.75 8.42 5.32
C ALA A 128 13.40 8.82 3.87
N HIS A 129 12.12 9.01 3.58
CA HIS A 129 11.65 9.47 2.27
C HIS A 129 12.20 10.86 1.94
N MET A 130 12.13 11.79 2.87
CA MET A 130 12.67 13.14 2.68
C MET A 130 14.17 13.15 2.39
N ARG A 131 14.94 12.25 2.98
CA ARG A 131 16.38 12.09 2.66
C ARG A 131 16.63 11.45 1.30
N TYR A 132 15.72 10.62 0.82
CA TYR A 132 15.80 9.96 -0.47
C TYR A 132 15.41 10.87 -1.63
N LEU A 133 14.42 11.75 -1.46
CA LEU A 133 13.89 12.62 -2.52
C LEU A 133 14.95 13.38 -3.33
N PRO A 134 15.97 14.03 -2.74
CA PRO A 134 16.98 14.72 -3.53
C PRO A 134 17.70 13.80 -4.51
N LYS A 135 18.07 12.60 -4.08
CA LYS A 135 18.73 11.60 -4.94
C LYS A 135 17.80 11.14 -6.07
N LYS A 136 16.53 10.93 -5.78
CA LYS A 136 15.54 10.56 -6.79
C LYS A 136 15.31 11.66 -7.82
N ILE A 137 15.25 12.92 -7.39
CA ILE A 137 15.14 14.09 -8.27
C ILE A 137 16.34 14.17 -9.21
N GLU A 138 17.54 13.99 -8.67
CA GLU A 138 18.77 14.03 -9.46
C GLU A 138 18.82 12.90 -10.50
N TRP A 139 18.45 11.70 -10.10
CA TRP A 139 18.32 10.57 -10.99
C TRP A 139 17.30 10.84 -12.11
N LEU A 140 16.09 11.31 -11.77
CA LEU A 140 15.04 11.64 -12.76
C LEU A 140 15.51 12.70 -13.76
N ARG A 141 16.19 13.73 -13.31
CA ARG A 141 16.78 14.75 -14.19
C ARG A 141 17.79 14.16 -15.18
N SER A 142 18.60 13.20 -14.71
CA SER A 142 19.56 12.51 -15.57
C SER A 142 18.86 11.66 -16.63
N GLU A 143 17.79 10.95 -16.25
CA GLU A 143 17.01 10.13 -17.17
C GLU A 143 16.24 10.96 -18.21
N ILE A 144 15.68 12.09 -17.81
CA ILE A 144 15.06 13.05 -18.73
C ILE A 144 16.08 13.52 -19.77
N LYS A 145 17.26 13.94 -19.32
CA LYS A 145 18.33 14.40 -20.23
C LYS A 145 18.75 13.30 -21.23
N LYS A 146 18.92 12.06 -20.75
CA LYS A 146 19.21 10.91 -21.63
C LYS A 146 18.08 10.66 -22.64
N GLY A 147 16.84 10.76 -22.21
CA GLY A 147 15.67 10.63 -23.08
C GLY A 147 15.62 11.70 -24.15
N GLU A 148 15.89 12.95 -23.79
CA GLU A 148 15.96 14.08 -24.73
C GLU A 148 17.09 13.92 -25.75
N GLU A 149 18.27 13.48 -25.31
CA GLU A 149 19.42 13.20 -26.18
C GLU A 149 19.08 12.06 -27.16
N LYS A 150 18.48 10.98 -26.68
CA LYS A 150 18.04 9.86 -27.50
C LYS A 150 16.96 10.27 -28.52
N SER A 151 16.01 11.09 -28.11
CA SER A 151 14.97 11.63 -29.01
C SER A 151 15.55 12.47 -30.14
N LYS A 152 16.59 13.26 -29.88
CA LYS A 152 17.30 14.08 -30.91
C LYS A 152 18.09 13.23 -31.90
N THR A 153 18.51 12.02 -31.52
CA THR A 153 19.28 11.11 -32.39
C THR A 153 18.42 10.19 -33.25
N LEU A 154 17.11 10.14 -32.98
CA LEU A 154 16.17 9.41 -33.85
C LEU A 154 16.03 10.16 -35.18
N SER A 155 16.31 9.48 -36.28
CA SER A 155 16.13 10.03 -37.63
C SER A 155 14.68 10.31 -37.93
N GLU A 156 14.39 11.40 -38.69
CA GLU A 156 13.03 11.63 -39.20
C GLU A 156 12.59 10.45 -40.05
N GLY A 157 11.70 9.63 -39.53
CA GLY A 157 11.15 8.43 -40.19
C GLY A 157 11.07 7.17 -39.34
N GLU A 158 11.69 7.14 -38.16
CA GLU A 158 11.43 6.07 -37.20
C GLU A 158 10.19 6.41 -36.35
N GLU A 159 9.13 5.64 -36.52
CA GLU A 159 7.95 5.77 -35.68
C GLU A 159 8.34 5.52 -34.20
N LEU A 160 8.07 6.50 -33.36
CA LEU A 160 8.13 6.36 -31.91
C LEU A 160 7.10 5.29 -31.51
N THR A 161 7.55 4.07 -31.37
CA THR A 161 6.74 3.02 -30.73
C THR A 161 6.45 3.44 -29.29
N ARG A 162 5.21 3.71 -29.04
CA ARG A 162 4.67 4.05 -27.71
C ARG A 162 4.73 2.89 -26.74
#